data_a52b8d27a6e5e437f5646608dde2f4c2
#
_entry.id   a52b8d27a6e5e437f5646608dde2f4c2
#
_cell.length_a   1.000
_cell.length_b   1.000
_cell.length_c   1.000
_cell.angle_alpha   90.00
_cell.angle_beta   90.00
_cell.angle_gamma   90.00
#
_symmetry.space_group_name_H-M   'P 1'
#
loop_
_entity.id
_entity.type
_entity.pdbx_description
1 polymer ?
#
loop_
_entity_poly.entity_id
_entity_poly.type
_entity_poly.pdbx_seq_one_letter_code
_entity_poly.pdbx_strand_id
1 'polypeptide(L)'
;MSLFFNAEDGFYSLTTAGIIAFAVIAVLFLVLAAFITGSASKEKKKLFSTKQLVFSVVMLALGFATSYVQIIKMPWGGSVTLFSMLFITMIGYWYGPKIGISCAFAYGIMQFLQGGGTYILSPLQACLDYFFAFAALGVSGFFYKKKNGLVIGYIVAILARGLFHTIGGYIYWMDYMPDNFPSSLAIVYPILYNYAYILLEGVVTIIVIMLPPVKKAFAYAKRIATEQ
;
A
#
# COMPACT_ATOMS: atom_id res chain seq x y z
N MET A 1 25.49 9.35 15.98
CA MET A 1 24.63 8.19 15.65
C MET A 1 23.59 8.06 16.74
N SER A 2 22.29 8.11 16.38
CA SER A 2 21.25 7.78 17.35
C SER A 2 21.08 6.26 17.44
N LEU A 3 20.55 5.76 18.55
CA LEU A 3 20.31 4.31 18.73
C LEU A 3 19.36 3.76 17.63
N PHE A 4 18.46 4.60 17.12
CA PHE A 4 17.37 4.17 16.23
C PHE A 4 17.54 4.60 14.78
N PHE A 5 18.38 5.60 14.50
CA PHE A 5 18.54 6.18 13.16
C PHE A 5 20.01 6.38 12.81
N ASN A 6 20.36 6.05 11.58
CA ASN A 6 21.56 6.52 10.91
C ASN A 6 21.19 7.72 10.05
N ALA A 7 22.11 8.70 9.95
CA ALA A 7 21.97 9.84 9.04
C ALA A 7 23.17 9.83 8.09
N GLU A 8 22.93 9.72 6.80
CA GLU A 8 23.94 9.75 5.73
C GLU A 8 23.37 10.54 4.55
N ASP A 9 24.16 11.45 4.01
CA ASP A 9 23.86 12.23 2.79
C ASP A 9 22.46 12.89 2.76
N GLY A 10 22.01 13.41 3.91
CA GLY A 10 20.69 14.07 4.02
C GLY A 10 19.50 13.13 4.22
N PHE A 11 19.73 11.83 4.23
CA PHE A 11 18.71 10.81 4.49
C PHE A 11 18.87 10.22 5.89
N TYR A 12 17.73 9.79 6.42
CA TYR A 12 17.71 8.94 7.61
C TYR A 12 17.38 7.51 7.20
N SER A 13 18.04 6.56 7.83
CA SER A 13 17.69 5.14 7.75
C SER A 13 17.52 4.56 9.15
N LEU A 14 16.66 3.55 9.28
CA LEU A 14 16.50 2.87 10.57
C LEU A 14 17.68 1.93 10.82
N THR A 15 18.24 1.98 12.03
CA THR A 15 19.13 0.92 12.53
C THR A 15 18.34 -0.36 12.77
N THR A 16 18.99 -1.49 12.98
CA THR A 16 18.32 -2.73 13.40
C THR A 16 17.48 -2.53 14.66
N ALA A 17 17.98 -1.75 15.63
CA ALA A 17 17.22 -1.39 16.83
C ALA A 17 16.02 -0.50 16.49
N GLY A 18 16.16 0.42 15.54
CA GLY A 18 15.07 1.25 15.01
C GLY A 18 13.98 0.43 14.35
N ILE A 19 14.34 -0.54 13.52
CA ILE A 19 13.38 -1.46 12.87
C ILE A 19 12.60 -2.26 13.91
N ILE A 20 13.30 -2.83 14.90
CA ILE A 20 12.67 -3.60 16.00
C ILE A 20 11.73 -2.69 16.80
N ALA A 21 12.20 -1.51 17.21
CA ALA A 21 11.37 -0.56 17.98
C ALA A 21 10.13 -0.14 17.20
N PHE A 22 10.27 0.18 15.91
CA PHE A 22 9.14 0.54 15.06
C PHE A 22 8.15 -0.63 14.90
N ALA A 23 8.64 -1.86 14.69
CA ALA A 23 7.78 -3.04 14.59
C ALA A 23 7.00 -3.28 15.90
N VAL A 24 7.67 -3.15 17.06
CA VAL A 24 7.01 -3.26 18.37
C VAL A 24 5.96 -2.17 18.55
N ILE A 25 6.26 -0.92 18.23
CA ILE A 25 5.30 0.20 18.32
C ILE A 25 4.11 -0.04 17.38
N ALA A 26 4.34 -0.50 16.16
CA ALA A 26 3.28 -0.82 15.21
C ALA A 26 2.35 -1.94 15.72
N VAL A 27 2.92 -3.01 16.27
CA VAL A 27 2.14 -4.09 16.90
C VAL A 27 1.35 -3.59 18.11
N LEU A 28 1.97 -2.80 19.00
CA LEU A 28 1.29 -2.21 20.16
C LEU A 28 0.16 -1.29 19.73
N PHE A 29 0.37 -0.47 18.69
CA PHE A 29 -0.67 0.38 18.14
C PHE A 29 -1.84 -0.41 17.59
N LEU A 30 -1.59 -1.50 16.85
CA LEU A 30 -2.63 -2.39 16.31
C LEU A 30 -3.40 -3.09 17.45
N VAL A 31 -2.69 -3.55 18.49
CA VAL A 31 -3.31 -4.16 19.67
C VAL A 31 -4.16 -3.13 20.42
N LEU A 32 -3.65 -1.92 20.63
CA LEU A 32 -4.37 -0.83 21.29
C LEU A 32 -5.62 -0.42 20.48
N ALA A 33 -5.49 -0.27 19.17
CA ALA A 33 -6.61 0.02 18.28
C ALA A 33 -7.68 -1.09 18.34
N ALA A 34 -7.27 -2.35 18.36
CA ALA A 34 -8.18 -3.48 18.54
C ALA A 34 -8.87 -3.48 19.94
N PHE A 35 -8.14 -3.06 20.98
CA PHE A 35 -8.69 -2.97 22.35
C PHE A 35 -9.70 -1.83 22.47
N ILE A 36 -9.38 -0.64 21.93
CA ILE A 36 -10.28 0.54 21.94
C ILE A 36 -11.56 0.24 21.15
N THR A 37 -11.43 -0.35 19.95
CA THR A 37 -12.60 -0.72 19.13
C THR A 37 -13.41 -1.85 19.74
N GLY A 38 -12.78 -2.77 20.48
CA GLY A 38 -13.44 -3.85 21.21
C GLY A 38 -14.16 -3.39 22.48
N SER A 39 -13.65 -2.33 23.13
CA SER A 39 -14.21 -1.80 24.40
C SER A 39 -15.36 -0.81 24.21
N ALA A 40 -15.43 -0.15 23.05
CA ALA A 40 -16.43 0.88 22.77
C ALA A 40 -17.82 0.35 22.36
N SER A 41 -17.97 -0.94 22.13
CA SER A 41 -19.23 -1.56 21.69
C SER A 41 -19.81 -2.50 22.76
N LYS A 42 -20.96 -2.14 23.30
CA LYS A 42 -21.78 -3.04 24.15
C LYS A 42 -22.26 -4.29 23.38
N GLU A 43 -22.27 -4.27 22.08
CA GLU A 43 -22.37 -5.43 21.20
C GLU A 43 -20.99 -5.71 20.60
N LYS A 44 -20.40 -6.85 20.96
CA LYS A 44 -19.12 -7.36 20.42
C LYS A 44 -19.23 -7.70 18.94
N LYS A 45 -19.46 -6.71 18.06
CA LYS A 45 -19.28 -6.89 16.62
C LYS A 45 -17.79 -6.96 16.35
N LYS A 46 -17.27 -8.17 16.19
CA LYS A 46 -15.88 -8.39 15.74
C LYS A 46 -15.66 -7.62 14.44
N LEU A 47 -14.57 -6.86 14.36
CA LEU A 47 -14.21 -6.14 13.13
C LEU A 47 -14.02 -7.10 11.95
N PHE A 48 -13.45 -8.27 12.24
CA PHE A 48 -13.25 -9.36 11.30
C PHE A 48 -13.94 -10.63 11.80
N SER A 49 -14.59 -11.37 10.90
CA SER A 49 -14.83 -12.79 11.12
C SER A 49 -13.52 -13.56 10.98
N THR A 50 -13.44 -14.77 11.53
CA THR A 50 -12.26 -15.64 11.40
C THR A 50 -11.91 -15.86 9.91
N LYS A 51 -12.92 -16.08 9.08
CA LYS A 51 -12.76 -16.28 7.64
C LYS A 51 -12.18 -15.03 6.95
N GLN A 52 -12.73 -13.85 7.24
CA GLN A 52 -12.22 -12.59 6.72
C GLN A 52 -10.76 -12.35 7.12
N LEU A 53 -10.41 -12.66 8.37
CA LEU A 53 -9.04 -12.53 8.87
C LEU A 53 -8.08 -13.46 8.09
N VAL A 54 -8.41 -14.73 7.97
CA VAL A 54 -7.57 -15.72 7.28
C VAL A 54 -7.32 -15.32 5.82
N PHE A 55 -8.39 -15.00 5.08
CA PHE A 55 -8.24 -14.59 3.68
C PHE A 55 -7.49 -13.26 3.54
N SER A 56 -7.71 -12.31 4.44
CA SER A 56 -6.95 -11.05 4.42
C SER A 56 -5.48 -11.26 4.68
N VAL A 57 -5.11 -12.12 5.65
CA VAL A 57 -3.71 -12.46 5.93
C VAL A 57 -3.05 -13.14 4.74
N VAL A 58 -3.74 -14.07 4.07
CA VAL A 58 -3.22 -14.71 2.85
C VAL A 58 -2.96 -13.68 1.75
N MET A 59 -3.90 -12.75 1.52
CA MET A 59 -3.71 -11.69 0.52
C MET A 59 -2.59 -10.72 0.89
N LEU A 60 -2.47 -10.35 2.16
CA LEU A 60 -1.34 -9.54 2.67
C LEU A 60 0.00 -10.25 2.43
N ALA A 61 0.07 -11.54 2.74
CA ALA A 61 1.27 -12.35 2.54
C ALA A 61 1.64 -12.45 1.05
N LEU A 62 0.66 -12.68 0.17
CA LEU A 62 0.87 -12.71 -1.27
C LEU A 62 1.33 -11.34 -1.80
N GLY A 63 0.66 -10.25 -1.40
CA GLY A 63 1.06 -8.91 -1.77
C GLY A 63 2.47 -8.58 -1.30
N PHE A 64 2.83 -8.97 -0.08
CA PHE A 64 4.16 -8.76 0.49
C PHE A 64 5.21 -9.61 -0.23
N ALA A 65 4.98 -10.89 -0.44
CA ALA A 65 5.91 -11.76 -1.15
C ALA A 65 6.16 -11.29 -2.59
N THR A 66 5.09 -10.92 -3.31
CA THR A 66 5.20 -10.45 -4.70
C THR A 66 5.81 -9.06 -4.82
N SER A 67 5.78 -8.23 -3.77
CA SER A 67 6.47 -6.94 -3.74
C SER A 67 7.99 -7.05 -3.75
N TYR A 68 8.57 -8.19 -3.36
CA TYR A 68 10.00 -8.46 -3.53
C TYR A 68 10.39 -8.73 -4.98
N VAL A 69 9.43 -9.14 -5.82
CA VAL A 69 9.66 -9.32 -7.26
C VAL A 69 9.50 -7.98 -7.95
N GLN A 70 10.58 -7.21 -7.98
CA GLN A 70 10.66 -5.89 -8.58
C GLN A 70 11.13 -6.03 -10.03
N ILE A 71 10.20 -5.89 -10.99
CA ILE A 71 10.47 -6.00 -12.43
C ILE A 71 11.24 -4.75 -12.91
N ILE A 72 10.84 -3.58 -12.42
CA ILE A 72 11.51 -2.30 -12.67
C ILE A 72 11.65 -1.58 -11.33
N LYS A 73 12.85 -1.13 -11.02
CA LYS A 73 13.15 -0.34 -9.81
C LYS A 73 13.46 1.10 -10.20
N MET A 74 12.79 2.04 -9.57
CA MET A 74 13.03 3.47 -9.78
C MET A 74 14.19 3.96 -8.91
N PRO A 75 14.94 5.01 -9.34
CA PRO A 75 16.14 5.48 -8.64
C PRO A 75 15.90 5.94 -7.19
N TRP A 76 14.83 6.70 -6.96
CA TRP A 76 14.52 7.30 -5.65
C TRP A 76 13.35 6.60 -4.94
N GLY A 77 13.26 5.29 -5.11
CA GLY A 77 12.16 4.49 -4.58
C GLY A 77 11.00 4.32 -5.54
N GLY A 78 10.08 3.43 -5.20
CA GLY A 78 9.04 2.97 -6.11
C GLY A 78 9.56 1.86 -7.04
N SER A 79 8.66 0.97 -7.40
CA SER A 79 8.98 -0.15 -8.31
C SER A 79 7.71 -0.69 -8.96
N VAL A 80 7.88 -1.27 -10.15
CA VAL A 80 6.87 -2.13 -10.78
C VAL A 80 7.05 -3.51 -10.21
N THR A 81 6.05 -4.00 -9.49
CA THR A 81 6.10 -5.28 -8.80
C THR A 81 5.21 -6.34 -9.48
N LEU A 82 5.29 -7.58 -9.02
CA LEU A 82 4.49 -8.68 -9.56
C LEU A 82 3.07 -8.66 -8.95
N PHE A 83 2.24 -7.70 -9.36
CA PHE A 83 0.83 -7.56 -8.95
C PHE A 83 0.61 -7.32 -7.45
N SER A 84 1.59 -6.76 -6.72
CA SER A 84 1.46 -6.60 -5.27
C SER A 84 0.25 -5.75 -4.88
N MET A 85 -0.04 -4.68 -5.64
CA MET A 85 -1.21 -3.81 -5.40
C MET A 85 -2.54 -4.55 -5.59
N LEU A 86 -2.60 -5.53 -6.49
CA LEU A 86 -3.82 -6.29 -6.75
C LEU A 86 -4.28 -7.05 -5.51
N PHE A 87 -3.38 -7.77 -4.86
CA PHE A 87 -3.73 -8.57 -3.69
C PHE A 87 -4.31 -7.73 -2.56
N ILE A 88 -3.77 -6.52 -2.36
CA ILE A 88 -4.26 -5.61 -1.33
C ILE A 88 -5.63 -5.04 -1.69
N THR A 89 -5.81 -4.63 -2.95
CA THR A 89 -7.11 -4.11 -3.41
C THR A 89 -8.20 -5.17 -3.42
N MET A 90 -7.85 -6.45 -3.60
CA MET A 90 -8.82 -7.55 -3.51
C MET A 90 -9.44 -7.67 -2.13
N ILE A 91 -8.71 -7.38 -1.05
CA ILE A 91 -9.27 -7.40 0.32
C ILE A 91 -10.41 -6.39 0.43
N GLY A 92 -10.19 -5.15 -0.03
CA GLY A 92 -11.22 -4.13 -0.05
C GLY A 92 -12.42 -4.54 -0.92
N TYR A 93 -12.16 -5.06 -2.11
CA TYR A 93 -13.20 -5.53 -3.03
C TYR A 93 -14.03 -6.70 -2.46
N TRP A 94 -13.47 -7.55 -1.59
CA TRP A 94 -14.21 -8.65 -0.96
C TRP A 94 -15.02 -8.19 0.25
N TYR A 95 -14.44 -7.35 1.11
CA TYR A 95 -14.94 -7.11 2.46
C TYR A 95 -15.39 -5.68 2.73
N GLY A 96 -15.23 -4.79 1.75
CA GLY A 96 -15.62 -3.38 1.87
C GLY A 96 -14.53 -2.47 2.42
N PRO A 97 -14.81 -1.15 2.52
CA PRO A 97 -13.77 -0.15 2.75
C PRO A 97 -13.13 -0.24 4.14
N LYS A 98 -13.88 -0.57 5.19
CA LYS A 98 -13.33 -0.64 6.56
C LYS A 98 -12.20 -1.67 6.65
N ILE A 99 -12.46 -2.90 6.22
CA ILE A 99 -11.47 -3.99 6.23
C ILE A 99 -10.37 -3.69 5.21
N GLY A 100 -10.74 -3.23 4.01
CA GLY A 100 -9.78 -2.88 2.96
C GLY A 100 -8.74 -1.85 3.40
N ILE A 101 -9.18 -0.72 3.97
CA ILE A 101 -8.28 0.34 4.44
C ILE A 101 -7.43 -0.12 5.63
N SER A 102 -8.00 -0.86 6.58
CA SER A 102 -7.24 -1.38 7.72
C SER A 102 -6.11 -2.34 7.28
N CYS A 103 -6.42 -3.27 6.37
CA CYS A 103 -5.41 -4.19 5.83
C CYS A 103 -4.38 -3.48 4.94
N ALA A 104 -4.81 -2.53 4.13
CA ALA A 104 -3.92 -1.75 3.29
C ALA A 104 -2.98 -0.86 4.12
N PHE A 105 -3.44 -0.31 5.23
CA PHE A 105 -2.59 0.40 6.19
C PHE A 105 -1.56 -0.54 6.84
N ALA A 106 -1.97 -1.74 7.28
CA ALA A 106 -1.05 -2.76 7.78
C ALA A 106 0.00 -3.14 6.73
N TYR A 107 -0.41 -3.25 5.46
CA TYR A 107 0.52 -3.47 4.36
C TYR A 107 1.52 -2.32 4.20
N GLY A 108 1.09 -1.07 4.38
CA GLY A 108 1.98 0.11 4.39
C GLY A 108 3.07 0.01 5.46
N ILE A 109 2.73 -0.47 6.66
CA ILE A 109 3.70 -0.76 7.73
C ILE A 109 4.70 -1.83 7.28
N MET A 110 4.22 -2.92 6.67
CA MET A 110 5.08 -3.98 6.15
C MET A 110 6.03 -3.46 5.07
N GLN A 111 5.56 -2.61 4.16
CA GLN A 111 6.37 -2.00 3.11
C GLN A 111 7.42 -1.03 3.66
N PHE A 112 7.08 -0.27 4.68
CA PHE A 112 8.04 0.59 5.38
C PHE A 112 9.18 -0.23 6.00
N LEU A 113 8.84 -1.34 6.68
CA LEU A 113 9.84 -2.24 7.26
C LEU A 113 10.66 -2.98 6.20
N GLN A 114 10.04 -3.38 5.08
CA GLN A 114 10.71 -4.02 3.95
C GLN A 114 11.78 -3.12 3.33
N GLY A 115 11.47 -1.83 3.17
CA GLY A 115 12.42 -0.83 2.68
C GLY A 115 13.55 -0.51 3.67
N GLY A 116 13.52 -1.09 4.88
CA GLY A 116 14.51 -0.84 5.94
C GLY A 116 14.52 0.61 6.40
N GLY A 117 13.43 1.36 6.13
CA GLY A 117 13.39 2.79 6.38
C GLY A 117 14.43 3.57 5.57
N THR A 118 14.84 3.07 4.40
CA THR A 118 15.72 3.80 3.48
C THR A 118 14.99 5.00 2.88
N TYR A 119 15.73 6.05 2.56
CA TYR A 119 15.19 7.29 1.97
C TYR A 119 14.14 7.99 2.85
N ILE A 120 14.28 7.97 4.17
CA ILE A 120 13.46 8.77 5.07
C ILE A 120 14.05 10.19 5.12
N LEU A 121 13.31 11.16 4.60
CA LEU A 121 13.65 12.60 4.70
C LEU A 121 13.01 13.25 5.92
N SER A 122 11.80 12.81 6.27
CA SER A 122 11.08 13.27 7.45
C SER A 122 10.01 12.28 7.88
N PRO A 123 9.49 12.36 9.13
CA PRO A 123 8.37 11.53 9.56
C PRO A 123 7.11 11.72 8.71
N LEU A 124 6.82 12.95 8.29
CA LEU A 124 5.64 13.24 7.47
C LEU A 124 5.78 12.66 6.05
N GLN A 125 6.99 12.73 5.45
CA GLN A 125 7.28 12.07 4.19
C GLN A 125 7.04 10.55 4.29
N ALA A 126 7.55 9.91 5.35
CA ALA A 126 7.32 8.49 5.56
C ALA A 126 5.82 8.15 5.71
N CYS A 127 5.04 9.02 6.36
CA CYS A 127 3.59 8.86 6.44
C CYS A 127 2.93 8.95 5.07
N LEU A 128 3.31 9.91 4.22
CA LEU A 128 2.74 10.07 2.89
C LEU A 128 3.10 8.90 1.98
N ASP A 129 4.37 8.52 1.94
CA ASP A 129 4.89 7.55 0.98
C ASP A 129 4.58 6.09 1.35
N TYR A 130 4.44 5.80 2.64
CA TYR A 130 4.16 4.43 3.09
C TYR A 130 2.74 4.28 3.65
N PHE A 131 2.35 5.03 4.67
CA PHE A 131 1.11 4.72 5.37
C PHE A 131 -0.12 5.17 4.60
N PHE A 132 -0.17 6.43 4.16
CA PHE A 132 -1.34 6.95 3.44
C PHE A 132 -1.40 6.43 2.02
N ALA A 133 -0.27 6.38 1.29
CA ALA A 133 -0.24 5.87 -0.06
C ALA A 133 -0.70 4.41 -0.15
N PHE A 134 -0.23 3.56 0.77
CA PHE A 134 -0.68 2.16 0.78
C PHE A 134 -2.08 2.01 1.35
N ALA A 135 -2.49 2.75 2.39
CA ALA A 135 -3.86 2.72 2.90
C ALA A 135 -4.89 3.09 1.82
N ALA A 136 -4.52 3.97 0.87
CA ALA A 136 -5.34 4.33 -0.27
C ALA A 136 -5.72 3.14 -1.16
N LEU A 137 -4.93 2.05 -1.19
CA LEU A 137 -5.32 0.83 -1.90
C LEU A 137 -6.61 0.22 -1.37
N GLY A 138 -6.92 0.44 -0.10
CA GLY A 138 -8.15 -0.02 0.54
C GLY A 138 -9.42 0.70 0.07
N VAL A 139 -9.33 1.85 -0.63
CA VAL A 139 -10.50 2.54 -1.20
C VAL A 139 -11.21 1.73 -2.28
N SER A 140 -10.55 0.69 -2.84
CA SER A 140 -11.19 -0.33 -3.68
C SER A 140 -12.45 -0.91 -3.05
N GLY A 141 -12.49 -0.93 -1.71
CA GLY A 141 -13.63 -1.42 -0.92
C GLY A 141 -14.94 -0.65 -1.11
N PHE A 142 -14.91 0.60 -1.56
CA PHE A 142 -16.14 1.33 -1.90
C PHE A 142 -16.87 0.74 -3.12
N PHE A 143 -16.19 -0.11 -3.89
CA PHE A 143 -16.72 -0.75 -5.10
C PHE A 143 -17.08 -2.23 -4.90
N TYR A 144 -17.06 -2.76 -3.66
CA TYR A 144 -17.22 -4.19 -3.36
C TYR A 144 -18.56 -4.80 -3.83
N LYS A 145 -19.63 -3.98 -3.93
CA LYS A 145 -20.95 -4.39 -4.43
C LYS A 145 -21.21 -4.01 -5.89
N LYS A 146 -20.27 -3.36 -6.56
CA LYS A 146 -20.48 -2.86 -7.92
C LYS A 146 -20.18 -3.93 -8.98
N LYS A 147 -20.92 -3.88 -10.10
CA LYS A 147 -20.57 -4.64 -11.31
C LYS A 147 -19.19 -4.16 -11.79
N ASN A 148 -18.30 -5.08 -12.11
CA ASN A 148 -16.88 -4.78 -12.43
C ASN A 148 -16.11 -4.05 -11.30
N GLY A 149 -16.60 -4.18 -10.04
CA GLY A 149 -16.07 -3.46 -8.90
C GLY A 149 -14.58 -3.71 -8.63
N LEU A 150 -14.04 -4.89 -9.01
CA LEU A 150 -12.61 -5.15 -8.88
C LEU A 150 -11.78 -4.23 -9.78
N VAL A 151 -12.13 -4.12 -11.05
CA VAL A 151 -11.39 -3.28 -12.02
C VAL A 151 -11.53 -1.80 -11.67
N ILE A 152 -12.76 -1.33 -11.44
CA ILE A 152 -13.02 0.08 -11.09
C ILE A 152 -12.35 0.42 -9.76
N GLY A 153 -12.51 -0.44 -8.76
CA GLY A 153 -11.90 -0.26 -7.44
C GLY A 153 -10.37 -0.26 -7.49
N TYR A 154 -9.78 -1.12 -8.32
CA TYR A 154 -8.34 -1.16 -8.53
C TYR A 154 -7.83 0.16 -9.17
N ILE A 155 -8.48 0.63 -10.24
CA ILE A 155 -8.12 1.89 -10.90
C ILE A 155 -8.17 3.06 -9.90
N VAL A 156 -9.28 3.21 -9.17
CA VAL A 156 -9.42 4.30 -8.18
C VAL A 156 -8.38 4.18 -7.07
N ALA A 157 -8.08 2.97 -6.62
CA ALA A 157 -7.12 2.72 -5.56
C ALA A 157 -5.67 3.09 -5.97
N ILE A 158 -5.24 2.70 -7.18
CA ILE A 158 -3.89 3.05 -7.65
C ILE A 158 -3.75 4.54 -7.95
N LEU A 159 -4.81 5.19 -8.45
CA LEU A 159 -4.81 6.64 -8.64
C LEU A 159 -4.74 7.37 -7.30
N ALA A 160 -5.49 6.94 -6.30
CA ALA A 160 -5.41 7.49 -4.95
C ALA A 160 -4.03 7.30 -4.30
N ARG A 161 -3.40 6.13 -4.50
CA ARG A 161 -2.01 5.88 -4.09
C ARG A 161 -1.05 6.87 -4.76
N GLY A 162 -1.14 7.03 -6.07
CA GLY A 162 -0.30 7.94 -6.85
C GLY A 162 -0.44 9.39 -6.39
N LEU A 163 -1.64 9.80 -5.95
CA LEU A 163 -1.87 11.14 -5.40
C LEU A 163 -1.03 11.40 -4.15
N PHE A 164 -1.00 10.47 -3.18
CA PHE A 164 -0.18 10.64 -1.96
C PHE A 164 1.31 10.68 -2.29
N HIS A 165 1.81 9.81 -3.17
CA HIS A 165 3.20 9.86 -3.62
C HIS A 165 3.51 11.16 -4.38
N THR A 166 2.58 11.68 -5.17
CA THR A 166 2.76 12.96 -5.88
C THR A 166 2.83 14.13 -4.90
N ILE A 167 1.98 14.15 -3.87
CA ILE A 167 2.05 15.17 -2.81
C ILE A 167 3.39 15.09 -2.08
N GLY A 168 3.84 13.89 -1.70
CA GLY A 168 5.17 13.67 -1.12
C GLY A 168 6.28 14.11 -2.08
N GLY A 169 6.12 13.83 -3.37
CA GLY A 169 7.02 14.24 -4.44
C GLY A 169 7.23 15.76 -4.50
N TYR A 170 6.14 16.53 -4.44
CA TYR A 170 6.24 18.00 -4.44
C TYR A 170 6.88 18.57 -3.18
N ILE A 171 6.63 17.97 -2.02
CA ILE A 171 7.08 18.53 -0.74
C ILE A 171 8.54 18.15 -0.47
N TYR A 172 8.97 16.94 -0.84
CA TYR A 172 10.22 16.36 -0.36
C TYR A 172 11.19 15.92 -1.45
N TRP A 173 10.75 15.71 -2.69
CA TRP A 173 11.57 15.05 -3.70
C TRP A 173 11.92 15.94 -4.90
N MET A 174 11.53 17.22 -4.89
CA MET A 174 11.83 18.14 -6.00
C MET A 174 13.34 18.37 -6.16
N ASP A 175 14.10 18.40 -5.08
CA ASP A 175 15.54 18.59 -5.09
C ASP A 175 16.31 17.40 -5.71
N TYR A 176 15.62 16.26 -5.86
CA TYR A 176 16.16 15.04 -6.47
C TYR A 176 15.75 14.88 -7.96
N MET A 177 15.16 15.91 -8.54
CA MET A 177 14.87 15.93 -9.98
C MET A 177 16.20 15.93 -10.74
N PRO A 178 16.35 15.05 -11.76
CA PRO A 178 17.57 15.01 -12.56
C PRO A 178 17.89 16.37 -13.25
N ASP A 179 19.15 16.78 -13.28
CA ASP A 179 19.58 18.03 -13.88
C ASP A 179 19.23 18.16 -15.37
N ASN A 180 19.14 17.02 -16.06
CA ASN A 180 18.76 16.95 -17.48
C ASN A 180 17.24 16.99 -17.71
N PHE A 181 16.42 17.01 -16.65
CA PHE A 181 14.96 17.16 -16.79
C PHE A 181 14.63 18.62 -17.11
N PRO A 182 13.78 18.90 -18.13
CA PRO A 182 13.47 20.28 -18.52
C PRO A 182 12.87 21.08 -17.36
N SER A 183 13.51 22.18 -16.97
CA SER A 183 13.06 23.05 -15.88
C SER A 183 11.65 23.62 -16.10
N SER A 184 11.27 23.86 -17.35
CA SER A 184 9.91 24.28 -17.73
C SER A 184 8.84 23.24 -17.42
N LEU A 185 9.21 21.97 -17.26
CA LEU A 185 8.31 20.85 -16.90
C LEU A 185 8.48 20.36 -15.45
N ALA A 186 9.29 21.06 -14.64
CA ALA A 186 9.56 20.66 -13.26
C ALA A 186 8.28 20.40 -12.45
N ILE A 187 7.23 21.20 -12.68
CA ILE A 187 5.94 21.04 -11.99
C ILE A 187 5.25 19.69 -12.27
N VAL A 188 5.51 19.06 -13.41
CA VAL A 188 4.91 17.75 -13.73
C VAL A 188 5.79 16.58 -13.34
N TYR A 189 7.03 16.82 -12.92
CA TYR A 189 7.99 15.77 -12.60
C TYR A 189 7.48 14.79 -11.52
N PRO A 190 6.97 15.21 -10.34
CA PRO A 190 6.47 14.30 -9.33
C PRO A 190 5.28 13.45 -9.81
N ILE A 191 4.43 14.01 -10.68
CA ILE A 191 3.33 13.27 -11.29
C ILE A 191 3.88 12.19 -12.21
N LEU A 192 4.74 12.57 -13.17
CA LEU A 192 5.31 11.64 -14.14
C LEU A 192 6.10 10.54 -13.45
N TYR A 193 6.93 10.89 -12.48
CA TYR A 193 7.75 9.93 -11.76
C TYR A 193 6.89 8.87 -11.05
N ASN A 194 5.93 9.31 -10.23
CA ASN A 194 5.14 8.40 -9.41
C ASN A 194 4.13 7.60 -10.23
N TYR A 195 3.45 8.23 -11.18
CA TYR A 195 2.49 7.51 -12.00
C TYR A 195 3.14 6.61 -13.06
N ALA A 196 4.41 6.82 -13.43
CA ALA A 196 5.09 5.96 -14.39
C ALA A 196 5.09 4.48 -13.93
N TYR A 197 5.61 4.20 -12.74
CA TYR A 197 5.66 2.82 -12.25
C TYR A 197 4.31 2.29 -11.75
N ILE A 198 3.47 3.16 -11.14
CA ILE A 198 2.15 2.77 -10.65
C ILE A 198 1.23 2.38 -11.82
N LEU A 199 1.17 3.19 -12.86
CA LEU A 199 0.31 2.91 -14.01
C LEU A 199 0.84 1.78 -14.87
N LEU A 200 2.16 1.61 -14.97
CA LEU A 200 2.74 0.48 -15.71
C LEU A 200 2.32 -0.85 -15.07
N GLU A 201 2.48 -1.01 -13.75
CA GLU A 201 1.95 -2.18 -13.03
C GLU A 201 0.42 -2.23 -13.16
N GLY A 202 -0.25 -1.08 -13.06
CA GLY A 202 -1.69 -0.97 -13.13
C GLY A 202 -2.28 -1.48 -14.44
N VAL A 203 -1.73 -1.06 -15.57
CA VAL A 203 -2.20 -1.48 -16.90
C VAL A 203 -2.00 -2.99 -17.10
N VAL A 204 -0.81 -3.51 -16.79
CA VAL A 204 -0.54 -4.96 -16.88
C VAL A 204 -1.49 -5.74 -15.99
N THR A 205 -1.72 -5.27 -14.75
CA THR A 205 -2.66 -5.90 -13.82
C THR A 205 -4.09 -5.92 -14.36
N ILE A 206 -4.56 -4.80 -14.93
CA ILE A 206 -5.92 -4.72 -15.50
C ILE A 206 -6.07 -5.70 -16.66
N ILE A 207 -5.07 -5.77 -17.56
CA ILE A 207 -5.08 -6.74 -18.66
C ILE A 207 -5.23 -8.17 -18.11
N VAL A 208 -4.44 -8.52 -17.09
CA VAL A 208 -4.50 -9.85 -16.46
C VAL A 208 -5.86 -10.12 -15.81
N ILE A 209 -6.42 -9.16 -15.06
CA ILE A 209 -7.75 -9.30 -14.44
C ILE A 209 -8.84 -9.52 -15.49
N MET A 210 -8.70 -8.92 -16.67
CA MET A 210 -9.71 -9.01 -17.73
C MET A 210 -9.65 -10.32 -18.49
N LEU A 211 -8.57 -11.11 -18.40
CA LEU A 211 -8.49 -12.42 -19.02
C LEU A 211 -9.61 -13.35 -18.52
N PRO A 212 -10.37 -14.00 -19.40
CA PRO A 212 -11.52 -14.82 -19.01
C PRO A 212 -11.22 -15.86 -17.92
N PRO A 213 -10.10 -16.63 -17.98
CA PRO A 213 -9.79 -17.61 -16.95
C PRO A 213 -9.47 -16.94 -15.59
N VAL A 214 -8.75 -15.81 -15.59
CA VAL A 214 -8.41 -15.08 -14.38
C VAL A 214 -9.65 -14.45 -13.74
N LYS A 215 -10.52 -13.86 -14.56
CA LYS A 215 -11.80 -13.30 -14.09
C LYS A 215 -12.67 -14.38 -13.44
N LYS A 216 -12.74 -15.60 -14.01
CA LYS A 216 -13.44 -16.74 -13.41
C LYS A 216 -12.81 -17.17 -12.09
N ALA A 217 -11.47 -17.26 -12.04
CA ALA A 217 -10.74 -17.63 -10.83
C ALA A 217 -10.98 -16.62 -9.70
N PHE A 218 -10.91 -15.30 -9.97
CA PHE A 218 -11.17 -14.27 -8.97
C PHE A 218 -12.64 -14.22 -8.53
N ALA A 219 -13.58 -14.49 -9.43
CA ALA A 219 -14.99 -14.62 -9.04
C ALA A 219 -15.21 -15.82 -8.11
N TYR A 220 -14.56 -16.95 -8.39
CA TYR A 220 -14.58 -18.14 -7.54
C TYR A 220 -13.94 -17.85 -6.17
N ALA A 221 -12.74 -17.25 -6.16
CA ALA A 221 -12.06 -16.86 -4.92
C ALA A 221 -12.91 -15.92 -4.07
N LYS A 222 -13.55 -14.91 -4.69
CA LYS A 222 -14.49 -14.02 -4.00
C LYS A 222 -15.63 -14.80 -3.37
N ARG A 223 -16.23 -15.74 -4.11
CA ARG A 223 -17.32 -16.57 -3.59
C ARG A 223 -16.89 -17.31 -2.35
N ILE A 224 -15.76 -18.03 -2.41
CA ILE A 224 -15.23 -18.76 -1.24
C ILE A 224 -14.94 -17.81 -0.08
N ALA A 225 -14.36 -16.64 -0.33
CA ALA A 225 -13.99 -15.69 0.70
C ALA A 225 -15.20 -15.03 1.37
N THR A 226 -16.32 -14.83 0.65
CA THR A 226 -17.49 -14.05 1.12
C THR A 226 -18.72 -14.86 1.46
N GLU A 227 -18.87 -16.10 0.96
CA GLU A 227 -19.97 -17.00 1.38
C GLU A 227 -19.77 -17.45 2.83
N GLN A 228 -20.84 -17.40 3.61
CA GLN A 228 -20.89 -17.86 5.02
C GLN A 228 -20.99 -19.36 5.11
#